data_081c155affb6cc23d5859b8f1a63119a
#
_entry.id   081c155affb6cc23d5859b8f1a63119a
#
_cell.length_a   1.000
_cell.length_b   1.000
_cell.length_c   1.000
_cell.angle_alpha   90.00
_cell.angle_beta   90.00
_cell.angle_gamma   90.00
#
_symmetry.space_group_name_H-M   'P 1'
#
loop_
_entity.id
_entity.type
_entity.pdbx_description
1 polymer ?
#
loop_
_entity_poly.entity_id
_entity_poly.type
_entity_poly.pdbx_seq_one_letter_code
_entity_poly.pdbx_strand_id
1 'polypeptide(L)'
;MACAIEALRAGLATLVIEKGCLVNSLFNYPPGMTFFTTRERLEIGDIPFSSVNLKPTRTEALEYYRRVAEHYRVPIRYHERVLAVRGADGNFEIETQPATGRPLVHKARKVILATGYYDIPNRMGIPGEDLPKVSHYYGEAHAFFQRKVAVIGGANSAAIAALDLFRHGAEVTLIHREPELSRHIKYWIRPDIENRIKEGSIRALYSSAVKEIAPQWICVETPNGKVQLENDFVFALTGYHPDFTFLESVGVQIDPKTSRPQSNPKTLESNVPGVYLAGVILSGRHTNEIFIENGRFHGQQIIADVKKRLAKDPGAGEC
;
A
#
# COMPACT_ATOMS: atom_id res chain seq x y z
N MET A 1 -10.24 -8.80 -0.27
CA MET A 1 -11.20 -9.39 -1.26
C MET A 1 -10.89 -10.85 -1.58
N ALA A 2 -9.72 -11.22 -2.09
CA ALA A 2 -9.44 -12.63 -2.44
C ALA A 2 -9.75 -13.63 -1.31
N CYS A 3 -9.33 -13.34 -0.08
CA CYS A 3 -9.66 -14.19 1.08
C CYS A 3 -11.16 -14.30 1.34
N ALA A 4 -11.91 -13.22 1.20
CA ALA A 4 -13.36 -13.24 1.41
C ALA A 4 -14.08 -14.08 0.33
N ILE A 5 -13.63 -13.99 -0.93
CA ILE A 5 -14.18 -14.81 -2.02
C ILE A 5 -13.96 -16.29 -1.73
N GLU A 6 -12.75 -16.69 -1.35
CA GLU A 6 -12.45 -18.08 -1.02
C GLU A 6 -13.24 -18.58 0.21
N ALA A 7 -13.45 -17.72 1.20
CA ALA A 7 -14.29 -18.06 2.36
C ALA A 7 -15.76 -18.25 1.96
N LEU A 8 -16.33 -17.38 1.13
CA LEU A 8 -17.69 -17.51 0.60
C LEU A 8 -17.84 -18.78 -0.26
N ARG A 9 -16.88 -19.09 -1.11
CA ARG A 9 -16.85 -20.35 -1.89
C ARG A 9 -16.82 -21.59 -0.99
N ALA A 10 -16.19 -21.46 0.16
CA ALA A 10 -16.13 -22.52 1.16
C ALA A 10 -17.40 -22.62 2.03
N GLY A 11 -18.42 -21.78 1.81
CA GLY A 11 -19.65 -21.72 2.60
C GLY A 11 -19.46 -21.12 4.00
N LEU A 12 -18.39 -20.34 4.20
CA LEU A 12 -18.10 -19.72 5.50
C LEU A 12 -18.77 -18.35 5.61
N ALA A 13 -19.42 -18.07 6.73
CA ALA A 13 -19.89 -16.74 7.09
C ALA A 13 -18.70 -15.79 7.16
N THR A 14 -18.73 -14.72 6.37
CA THR A 14 -17.59 -13.84 6.15
C THR A 14 -18.02 -12.38 6.22
N LEU A 15 -17.20 -11.55 6.84
CA LEU A 15 -17.35 -10.10 6.85
C LEU A 15 -15.98 -9.46 6.57
N VAL A 16 -15.94 -8.52 5.64
CA VAL A 16 -14.80 -7.64 5.41
C VAL A 16 -15.05 -6.31 6.10
N ILE A 17 -14.07 -5.81 6.85
CA ILE A 17 -14.10 -4.47 7.46
C ILE A 17 -13.01 -3.64 6.79
N GLU A 18 -13.40 -2.54 6.15
CA GLU A 18 -12.52 -1.65 5.39
C GLU A 18 -12.64 -0.22 5.93
N LYS A 19 -11.51 0.38 6.35
CA LYS A 19 -11.49 1.74 6.90
C LYS A 19 -11.82 2.83 5.89
N GLY A 20 -11.63 2.55 4.62
CA GLY A 20 -11.92 3.46 3.51
C GLY A 20 -13.00 2.93 2.58
N CYS A 21 -12.80 3.12 1.29
CA CYS A 21 -13.67 2.59 0.25
C CYS A 21 -13.22 1.20 -0.23
N LEU A 22 -14.00 0.60 -1.13
CA LEU A 22 -13.62 -0.64 -1.80
C LEU A 22 -12.23 -0.51 -2.44
N VAL A 23 -11.34 -1.49 -2.14
CA VAL A 23 -9.92 -1.50 -2.58
C VAL A 23 -9.20 -0.17 -2.36
N ASN A 24 -9.32 0.35 -1.15
CA ASN A 24 -8.88 1.69 -0.76
C ASN A 24 -7.42 2.02 -1.15
N SER A 25 -6.50 1.05 -1.08
CA SER A 25 -5.12 1.28 -1.53
C SER A 25 -5.04 1.61 -3.02
N LEU A 26 -5.82 0.93 -3.87
CA LEU A 26 -5.88 1.23 -5.31
C LEU A 26 -6.54 2.58 -5.57
N PHE A 27 -7.57 2.92 -4.79
CA PHE A 27 -8.22 4.22 -4.87
C PHE A 27 -7.24 5.37 -4.57
N ASN A 28 -6.30 5.17 -3.67
CA ASN A 28 -5.30 6.18 -3.29
C ASN A 28 -4.06 6.20 -4.20
N TYR A 29 -3.96 5.32 -5.20
CA TYR A 29 -2.91 5.43 -6.21
C TYR A 29 -3.13 6.62 -7.15
N PRO A 30 -2.09 7.14 -7.79
CA PRO A 30 -2.22 8.25 -8.74
C PRO A 30 -3.29 7.99 -9.80
N PRO A 31 -4.18 8.94 -10.13
CA PRO A 31 -5.26 8.76 -11.12
C PRO A 31 -4.79 8.25 -12.48
N GLY A 32 -3.65 8.76 -12.97
CA GLY A 32 -3.04 8.36 -14.24
C GLY A 32 -2.20 7.06 -14.18
N MET A 33 -2.21 6.34 -13.06
CA MET A 33 -1.39 5.13 -12.91
C MET A 33 -1.83 4.02 -13.85
N THR A 34 -0.84 3.38 -14.50
CA THR A 34 -0.96 2.10 -15.19
C THR A 34 -0.23 1.03 -14.39
N PHE A 35 -0.84 -0.14 -14.24
CA PHE A 35 -0.22 -1.25 -13.52
C PHE A 35 1.05 -1.75 -14.21
N PHE A 36 2.00 -2.24 -13.43
CA PHE A 36 3.25 -2.78 -13.96
C PHE A 36 3.09 -4.19 -14.54
N THR A 37 2.02 -4.87 -14.14
CA THR A 37 1.70 -6.24 -14.54
C THR A 37 0.54 -6.29 -15.53
N THR A 38 0.32 -7.46 -16.13
CA THR A 38 -0.77 -7.67 -17.06
C THR A 38 -2.09 -7.92 -16.33
N ARG A 39 -3.20 -7.68 -17.03
CA ARG A 39 -4.56 -7.82 -16.50
C ARG A 39 -4.83 -9.22 -15.95
N GLU A 40 -4.36 -10.28 -16.63
CA GLU A 40 -4.56 -11.67 -16.21
C GLU A 40 -3.95 -11.97 -14.84
N ARG A 41 -2.87 -11.27 -14.48
CA ARG A 41 -2.22 -11.42 -13.17
C ARG A 41 -2.89 -10.64 -12.05
N LEU A 42 -3.82 -9.75 -12.38
CA LEU A 42 -4.62 -9.00 -11.42
C LEU A 42 -5.98 -9.65 -11.14
N GLU A 43 -6.32 -10.73 -11.86
CA GLU A 43 -7.58 -11.45 -11.70
C GLU A 43 -7.68 -12.12 -10.32
N ILE A 44 -8.88 -12.06 -9.75
CA ILE A 44 -9.26 -12.76 -8.52
C ILE A 44 -10.61 -13.45 -8.71
N GLY A 45 -10.82 -14.54 -7.98
CA GLY A 45 -12.11 -15.23 -7.98
C GLY A 45 -12.52 -15.79 -9.34
N ASP A 46 -11.57 -16.18 -10.19
CA ASP A 46 -11.78 -16.73 -11.54
C ASP A 46 -12.66 -15.85 -12.45
N ILE A 47 -12.70 -14.54 -12.16
CA ILE A 47 -13.39 -13.56 -13.01
C ILE A 47 -12.36 -12.93 -13.93
N PRO A 48 -12.52 -13.00 -15.27
CA PRO A 48 -11.61 -12.40 -16.21
C PRO A 48 -11.56 -10.87 -16.07
N PHE A 49 -10.37 -10.31 -16.09
CA PHE A 49 -10.17 -8.87 -16.14
C PHE A 49 -10.17 -8.39 -17.61
N SER A 50 -11.33 -8.03 -18.11
CA SER A 50 -11.46 -7.47 -19.45
C SER A 50 -10.95 -6.03 -19.48
N SER A 51 -9.91 -5.78 -20.25
CA SER A 51 -9.34 -4.45 -20.54
C SER A 51 -8.85 -4.44 -21.99
N VAL A 52 -8.93 -3.28 -22.65
CA VAL A 52 -8.34 -3.09 -24.00
C VAL A 52 -6.81 -3.13 -23.90
N ASN A 53 -6.27 -2.66 -22.77
CA ASN A 53 -4.83 -2.58 -22.54
C ASN A 53 -4.30 -3.85 -21.86
N LEU A 54 -3.15 -4.32 -22.31
CA LEU A 54 -2.47 -5.44 -21.66
C LEU A 54 -2.16 -5.13 -20.19
N LYS A 55 -1.76 -3.89 -19.91
CA LYS A 55 -1.52 -3.35 -18.57
C LYS A 55 -2.64 -2.38 -18.24
N PRO A 56 -3.58 -2.74 -17.36
CA PRO A 56 -4.73 -1.92 -17.09
C PRO A 56 -4.35 -0.65 -16.30
N THR A 57 -5.19 0.35 -16.43
CA THR A 57 -5.15 1.58 -15.64
C THR A 57 -5.73 1.36 -14.24
N ARG A 58 -5.46 2.30 -13.34
CA ARG A 58 -6.10 2.35 -12.01
C ARG A 58 -7.63 2.37 -12.13
N THR A 59 -8.18 3.15 -13.05
CA THR A 59 -9.64 3.27 -13.25
C THR A 59 -10.27 1.94 -13.66
N GLU A 60 -9.67 1.23 -14.63
CA GLU A 60 -10.11 -0.11 -15.04
C GLU A 60 -10.03 -1.12 -13.88
N ALA A 61 -8.98 -1.04 -13.05
CA ALA A 61 -8.87 -1.92 -11.89
C ALA A 61 -9.94 -1.64 -10.83
N LEU A 62 -10.26 -0.36 -10.56
CA LEU A 62 -11.33 -0.01 -9.63
C LEU A 62 -12.69 -0.54 -10.12
N GLU A 63 -12.96 -0.43 -11.42
CA GLU A 63 -14.17 -0.98 -12.03
C GLU A 63 -14.20 -2.52 -11.93
N TYR A 64 -13.10 -3.16 -12.29
CA TYR A 64 -12.98 -4.62 -12.22
C TYR A 64 -13.25 -5.15 -10.81
N TYR A 65 -12.57 -4.61 -9.78
CA TYR A 65 -12.76 -5.09 -8.40
C TYR A 65 -14.14 -4.78 -7.85
N ARG A 66 -14.80 -3.72 -8.32
CA ARG A 66 -16.22 -3.44 -7.99
C ARG A 66 -17.12 -4.55 -8.54
N ARG A 67 -16.98 -4.90 -9.81
CA ARG A 67 -17.75 -6.01 -10.43
C ARG A 67 -17.50 -7.34 -9.74
N VAL A 68 -16.25 -7.61 -9.34
CA VAL A 68 -15.93 -8.83 -8.57
C VAL A 68 -16.62 -8.82 -7.21
N ALA A 69 -16.62 -7.70 -6.50
CA ALA A 69 -17.31 -7.58 -5.21
C ALA A 69 -18.83 -7.79 -5.34
N GLU A 70 -19.44 -7.23 -6.38
CA GLU A 70 -20.86 -7.39 -6.71
C GLU A 70 -21.20 -8.84 -7.08
N HIS A 71 -20.40 -9.47 -7.97
CA HIS A 71 -20.61 -10.85 -8.40
C HIS A 71 -20.65 -11.83 -7.22
N TYR A 72 -19.69 -11.70 -6.29
CA TYR A 72 -19.63 -12.56 -5.10
C TYR A 72 -20.48 -12.08 -3.96
N ARG A 73 -21.14 -10.92 -4.09
CA ARG A 73 -21.91 -10.26 -3.01
C ARG A 73 -21.09 -10.22 -1.73
N VAL A 74 -19.82 -9.83 -1.83
CA VAL A 74 -18.90 -9.82 -0.69
C VAL A 74 -19.47 -8.89 0.39
N PRO A 75 -19.73 -9.37 1.61
CA PRO A 75 -20.23 -8.53 2.68
C PRO A 75 -19.10 -7.66 3.21
N ILE A 76 -19.17 -6.35 2.94
CA ILE A 76 -18.14 -5.38 3.30
C ILE A 76 -18.76 -4.23 4.09
N ARG A 77 -18.15 -3.89 5.21
CA ARG A 77 -18.39 -2.64 5.91
C ARG A 77 -17.33 -1.63 5.50
N TYR A 78 -17.77 -0.61 4.82
CA TYR A 78 -16.93 0.48 4.37
C TYR A 78 -16.87 1.60 5.41
N HIS A 79 -15.77 2.38 5.36
CA HIS A 79 -15.54 3.51 6.26
C HIS A 79 -15.65 3.11 7.73
N GLU A 80 -15.22 1.89 8.05
CA GLU A 80 -15.21 1.33 9.40
C GLU A 80 -13.79 0.86 9.74
N ARG A 81 -13.17 1.55 10.71
CA ARG A 81 -11.81 1.25 11.14
C ARG A 81 -11.81 0.22 12.25
N VAL A 82 -11.02 -0.83 12.13
CA VAL A 82 -10.72 -1.73 13.24
C VAL A 82 -9.80 -1.02 14.23
N LEU A 83 -10.20 -0.98 15.50
CA LEU A 83 -9.43 -0.38 16.59
C LEU A 83 -8.65 -1.43 17.37
N ALA A 84 -9.26 -2.60 17.64
CA ALA A 84 -8.65 -3.69 18.38
C ALA A 84 -9.21 -5.04 17.96
N VAL A 85 -8.38 -6.06 18.13
CA VAL A 85 -8.77 -7.47 18.03
C VAL A 85 -8.39 -8.12 19.35
N ARG A 86 -9.35 -8.69 20.08
CA ARG A 86 -9.16 -9.32 21.39
C ARG A 86 -9.73 -10.73 21.37
N GLY A 87 -9.39 -11.51 22.37
CA GLY A 87 -9.88 -12.89 22.54
C GLY A 87 -8.85 -13.92 22.09
N ALA A 88 -9.35 -15.09 21.73
CA ALA A 88 -8.54 -16.24 21.35
C ALA A 88 -9.17 -16.99 20.17
N ASP A 89 -8.45 -17.96 19.65
CA ASP A 89 -8.91 -18.81 18.55
C ASP A 89 -10.31 -19.39 18.83
N GLY A 90 -11.23 -19.20 17.92
CA GLY A 90 -12.63 -19.57 18.03
C GLY A 90 -13.54 -18.48 18.62
N ASN A 91 -13.02 -17.48 19.33
CA ASN A 91 -13.82 -16.44 20.00
C ASN A 91 -13.10 -15.09 20.03
N PHE A 92 -12.97 -14.45 18.87
CA PHE A 92 -12.43 -13.09 18.76
C PHE A 92 -13.53 -12.04 18.85
N GLU A 93 -13.22 -10.92 19.51
CA GLU A 93 -13.98 -9.69 19.51
C GLU A 93 -13.18 -8.60 18.76
N ILE A 94 -13.80 -8.05 17.71
CA ILE A 94 -13.22 -7.03 16.85
C ILE A 94 -13.94 -5.72 17.14
N GLU A 95 -13.26 -4.81 17.84
CA GLU A 95 -13.75 -3.48 18.11
C GLU A 95 -13.50 -2.58 16.91
N THR A 96 -14.52 -1.87 16.45
CA THR A 96 -14.48 -1.03 15.27
C THR A 96 -15.09 0.34 15.50
N GLN A 97 -14.64 1.33 14.71
CA GLN A 97 -15.19 2.67 14.68
C GLN A 97 -15.64 2.99 13.24
N PRO A 98 -16.96 2.98 12.99
CA PRO A 98 -17.50 3.56 11.77
C PRO A 98 -17.17 5.06 11.66
N ALA A 99 -17.05 5.60 10.44
CA ALA A 99 -16.82 7.04 10.21
C ALA A 99 -17.96 7.90 10.81
N THR A 100 -19.16 7.33 10.86
CA THR A 100 -20.33 7.93 11.51
C THR A 100 -20.96 6.91 12.47
N GLY A 101 -21.33 7.35 13.67
CA GLY A 101 -21.99 6.47 14.64
C GLY A 101 -21.10 6.09 15.82
N ARG A 102 -21.58 5.10 16.58
CA ARG A 102 -20.89 4.61 17.79
C ARG A 102 -19.95 3.45 17.45
N PRO A 103 -18.94 3.19 18.28
CA PRO A 103 -18.14 1.98 18.18
C PRO A 103 -19.02 0.72 18.16
N LEU A 104 -18.58 -0.28 17.40
CA LEU A 104 -19.23 -1.57 17.26
C LEU A 104 -18.27 -2.68 17.69
N VAL A 105 -18.82 -3.83 18.05
CA VAL A 105 -18.05 -5.04 18.33
C VAL A 105 -18.59 -6.16 17.44
N HIS A 106 -17.71 -6.74 16.64
CA HIS A 106 -18.01 -7.93 15.84
C HIS A 106 -17.37 -9.16 16.48
N LYS A 107 -18.03 -10.31 16.36
CA LYS A 107 -17.49 -11.58 16.81
C LYS A 107 -17.05 -12.42 15.63
N ALA A 108 -15.90 -13.09 15.76
CA ALA A 108 -15.38 -13.97 14.72
C ALA A 108 -14.64 -15.17 15.32
N ARG A 109 -14.73 -16.33 14.66
CA ARG A 109 -13.91 -17.50 15.03
C ARG A 109 -12.47 -17.40 14.52
N LYS A 110 -12.28 -16.73 13.40
CA LYS A 110 -10.97 -16.53 12.75
C LYS A 110 -10.85 -15.11 12.22
N VAL A 111 -9.65 -14.56 12.23
CA VAL A 111 -9.35 -13.22 11.74
C VAL A 111 -8.28 -13.30 10.66
N ILE A 112 -8.47 -12.58 9.55
CA ILE A 112 -7.48 -12.45 8.48
C ILE A 112 -7.09 -10.99 8.38
N LEU A 113 -5.85 -10.65 8.70
CA LEU A 113 -5.30 -9.31 8.56
C LEU A 113 -4.74 -9.14 7.14
N ALA A 114 -5.27 -8.18 6.39
CA ALA A 114 -4.86 -7.87 5.02
C ALA A 114 -4.76 -6.34 4.80
N THR A 115 -4.19 -5.64 5.78
CA THR A 115 -4.21 -4.19 5.90
C THR A 115 -3.34 -3.46 4.87
N GLY A 116 -2.43 -4.16 4.18
CA GLY A 116 -1.55 -3.54 3.21
C GLY A 116 -0.43 -2.70 3.85
N TYR A 117 0.13 -1.76 3.06
CA TYR A 117 1.26 -0.92 3.51
C TYR A 117 1.17 0.54 3.06
N TYR A 118 0.25 0.87 2.17
CA TYR A 118 0.25 2.16 1.48
C TYR A 118 -0.24 3.33 2.34
N ASP A 119 -0.75 3.06 3.53
CA ASP A 119 -1.35 4.08 4.40
C ASP A 119 -0.36 4.82 5.28
N ILE A 120 0.85 4.27 5.49
CA ILE A 120 1.84 4.83 6.42
C ILE A 120 3.13 5.12 5.66
N PRO A 121 3.41 6.40 5.37
CA PRO A 121 4.64 6.81 4.71
C PRO A 121 5.84 6.71 5.65
N ASN A 122 7.01 6.42 5.09
CA ASN A 122 8.27 6.54 5.79
C ASN A 122 8.59 8.02 5.96
N ARG A 123 8.42 8.55 7.17
CA ARG A 123 8.70 9.95 7.48
C ARG A 123 10.19 10.19 7.59
N MET A 124 10.61 11.38 7.19
CA MET A 124 12.01 11.80 7.26
C MET A 124 12.38 12.31 8.66
N GLY A 125 11.39 12.77 9.44
CA GLY A 125 11.60 13.33 10.78
C GLY A 125 12.36 14.66 10.78
N ILE A 126 12.16 15.50 9.77
CA ILE A 126 12.84 16.76 9.60
C ILE A 126 11.91 17.96 9.87
N PRO A 127 12.44 19.12 10.28
CA PRO A 127 11.66 20.34 10.42
C PRO A 127 10.93 20.69 9.13
N GLY A 128 9.63 21.02 9.25
CA GLY A 128 8.80 21.45 8.14
C GLY A 128 8.21 20.30 7.29
N GLU A 129 8.42 19.04 7.67
CA GLU A 129 7.82 17.90 6.97
C GLU A 129 6.28 17.90 7.02
N ASP A 130 5.67 18.55 8.02
CA ASP A 130 4.23 18.69 8.20
C ASP A 130 3.63 19.94 7.54
N LEU A 131 4.40 20.73 6.83
CA LEU A 131 3.89 21.90 6.12
C LEU A 131 2.88 21.48 5.02
N PRO A 132 1.81 22.26 4.77
CA PRO A 132 0.79 21.94 3.78
C PRO A 132 1.30 21.72 2.35
N LYS A 133 2.48 22.27 2.02
CA LYS A 133 3.14 22.06 0.72
C LYS A 133 3.82 20.70 0.58
N VAL A 134 3.90 19.90 1.64
CA VAL A 134 4.54 18.56 1.65
C VAL A 134 3.48 17.49 1.53
N SER A 135 3.66 16.61 0.58
CA SER A 135 2.83 15.42 0.43
C SER A 135 3.70 14.17 0.34
N HIS A 136 3.27 13.12 1.04
CA HIS A 136 3.86 11.77 0.91
C HIS A 136 3.19 10.95 -0.20
N TYR A 137 2.12 11.47 -0.80
CA TYR A 137 1.36 10.82 -1.85
C TYR A 137 1.36 11.69 -3.10
N TYR A 138 1.68 11.09 -4.22
CA TYR A 138 1.59 11.75 -5.50
C TYR A 138 0.17 11.53 -6.07
N GLY A 139 -0.45 12.60 -6.54
CA GLY A 139 -1.76 12.57 -7.18
C GLY A 139 -1.65 12.85 -8.66
N GLU A 140 -1.85 14.11 -9.04
CA GLU A 140 -1.94 14.59 -10.41
C GLU A 140 -1.04 15.81 -10.63
N ALA A 141 -0.42 15.91 -11.81
CA ALA A 141 0.57 16.93 -12.10
C ALA A 141 0.00 18.33 -12.42
N HIS A 142 -1.24 18.42 -12.92
CA HIS A 142 -1.80 19.65 -13.48
C HIS A 142 -1.73 20.87 -12.53
N ALA A 143 -1.95 20.66 -11.24
CA ALA A 143 -1.93 21.71 -10.24
C ALA A 143 -0.53 22.35 -10.04
N PHE A 144 0.53 21.74 -10.56
CA PHE A 144 1.92 22.15 -10.35
C PHE A 144 2.55 22.80 -11.59
N PHE A 145 1.74 23.17 -12.58
CA PHE A 145 2.21 23.87 -13.78
C PHE A 145 2.99 25.15 -13.39
N GLN A 146 4.20 25.31 -13.94
CA GLN A 146 5.13 26.42 -13.65
C GLN A 146 5.48 26.59 -12.16
N ARG A 147 5.45 25.50 -11.37
CA ARG A 147 5.85 25.50 -9.96
C ARG A 147 7.20 24.81 -9.77
N LYS A 148 7.95 25.26 -8.76
CA LYS A 148 9.20 24.64 -8.33
C LYS A 148 8.88 23.49 -7.39
N VAL A 149 9.04 22.26 -7.88
CA VAL A 149 8.65 21.06 -7.17
C VAL A 149 9.86 20.19 -6.83
N ALA A 150 10.03 19.88 -5.55
CA ALA A 150 11.00 18.89 -5.11
C ALA A 150 10.36 17.51 -5.01
N VAL A 151 10.99 16.50 -5.62
CA VAL A 151 10.62 15.09 -5.50
C VAL A 151 11.72 14.38 -4.72
N ILE A 152 11.42 13.91 -3.52
CA ILE A 152 12.37 13.22 -2.65
C ILE A 152 12.16 11.72 -2.77
N GLY A 153 13.16 11.00 -3.25
CA GLY A 153 13.13 9.56 -3.48
C GLY A 153 13.94 9.17 -4.71
N GLY A 154 14.14 7.87 -4.92
CA GLY A 154 14.96 7.38 -6.03
C GLY A 154 14.44 6.08 -6.65
N ALA A 155 13.19 5.68 -6.35
CA ALA A 155 12.55 4.48 -6.88
C ALA A 155 11.42 4.80 -7.87
N ASN A 156 10.61 3.80 -8.23
CA ASN A 156 9.56 3.94 -9.26
C ASN A 156 8.63 5.14 -9.03
N SER A 157 8.13 5.32 -7.81
CA SER A 157 7.17 6.40 -7.50
C SER A 157 7.78 7.78 -7.74
N ALA A 158 9.03 7.98 -7.29
CA ALA A 158 9.73 9.26 -7.48
C ALA A 158 10.04 9.52 -8.97
N ALA A 159 10.51 8.51 -9.70
CA ALA A 159 10.80 8.64 -11.13
C ALA A 159 9.54 8.95 -11.94
N ILE A 160 8.44 8.26 -11.67
CA ILE A 160 7.16 8.48 -12.35
C ILE A 160 6.62 9.88 -12.04
N ALA A 161 6.60 10.29 -10.76
CA ALA A 161 6.14 11.61 -10.36
C ALA A 161 6.99 12.73 -10.98
N ALA A 162 8.32 12.58 -10.97
CA ALA A 162 9.22 13.56 -11.57
C ALA A 162 8.99 13.72 -13.08
N LEU A 163 8.82 12.61 -13.81
CA LEU A 163 8.52 12.62 -15.24
C LEU A 163 7.14 13.23 -15.54
N ASP A 164 6.15 12.88 -14.75
CA ASP A 164 4.79 13.39 -14.94
C ASP A 164 4.72 14.89 -14.67
N LEU A 165 5.29 15.36 -13.57
CA LEU A 165 5.41 16.78 -13.24
C LEU A 165 6.17 17.56 -14.33
N PHE A 166 7.30 17.06 -14.80
CA PHE A 166 8.07 17.67 -15.87
C PHE A 166 7.25 17.80 -17.16
N ARG A 167 6.56 16.75 -17.58
CA ARG A 167 5.72 16.75 -18.79
C ARG A 167 4.54 17.73 -18.71
N HIS A 168 4.13 18.07 -17.49
CA HIS A 168 3.07 19.06 -17.23
C HIS A 168 3.64 20.45 -16.88
N GLY A 169 4.93 20.69 -17.17
CA GLY A 169 5.54 22.02 -17.10
C GLY A 169 5.95 22.49 -15.71
N ALA A 170 6.11 21.59 -14.75
CA ALA A 170 6.72 21.92 -13.48
C ALA A 170 8.27 21.99 -13.60
N GLU A 171 8.92 22.85 -12.80
CA GLU A 171 10.36 22.87 -12.60
C GLU A 171 10.71 21.82 -11.52
N VAL A 172 11.26 20.68 -11.94
CA VAL A 172 11.44 19.53 -11.05
C VAL A 172 12.87 19.40 -10.57
N THR A 173 13.06 19.31 -9.24
CA THR A 173 14.30 18.88 -8.61
C THR A 173 14.11 17.53 -7.93
N LEU A 174 14.78 16.49 -8.43
CA LEU A 174 14.82 15.16 -7.82
C LEU A 174 15.95 15.09 -6.81
N ILE A 175 15.66 14.68 -5.57
CA ILE A 175 16.62 14.59 -4.48
C ILE A 175 16.69 13.15 -3.99
N HIS A 176 17.87 12.53 -4.05
CA HIS A 176 18.07 11.16 -3.64
C HIS A 176 19.33 10.98 -2.78
N ARG A 177 19.19 10.24 -1.70
CA ARG A 177 20.28 10.00 -0.74
C ARG A 177 21.39 9.10 -1.26
N GLU A 178 21.09 8.23 -2.23
CA GLU A 178 22.06 7.33 -2.83
C GLU A 178 22.76 8.00 -4.03
N PRO A 179 23.92 7.48 -4.48
CA PRO A 179 24.67 8.07 -5.58
C PRO A 179 24.01 7.87 -6.97
N GLU A 180 23.06 6.99 -7.08
CA GLU A 180 22.33 6.70 -8.32
C GLU A 180 20.87 6.33 -8.04
N LEU A 181 20.02 6.38 -9.06
CA LEU A 181 18.64 5.91 -8.97
C LEU A 181 18.58 4.41 -8.69
N SER A 182 17.56 3.98 -7.94
CA SER A 182 17.35 2.58 -7.57
C SER A 182 17.36 1.66 -8.79
N ARG A 183 18.09 0.54 -8.72
CA ARG A 183 18.12 -0.51 -9.76
C ARG A 183 16.75 -1.16 -10.00
N HIS A 184 15.81 -0.98 -9.08
CA HIS A 184 14.45 -1.50 -9.17
C HIS A 184 13.49 -0.61 -9.98
N ILE A 185 13.95 0.53 -10.51
CA ILE A 185 13.14 1.29 -11.48
C ILE A 185 12.90 0.42 -12.70
N LYS A 186 11.65 0.34 -13.11
CA LYS A 186 11.23 -0.48 -14.26
C LYS A 186 11.97 -0.07 -15.53
N TYR A 187 12.39 -1.05 -16.34
CA TYR A 187 13.24 -0.87 -17.53
C TYR A 187 12.62 0.08 -18.56
N TRP A 188 11.30 0.25 -18.59
CA TRP A 188 10.62 1.19 -19.50
C TRP A 188 10.49 2.61 -18.93
N ILE A 189 10.80 2.83 -17.65
CA ILE A 189 10.78 4.16 -16.99
C ILE A 189 12.22 4.71 -16.92
N ARG A 190 13.18 3.84 -16.60
CA ARG A 190 14.57 4.21 -16.36
C ARG A 190 15.20 5.03 -17.49
N PRO A 191 15.11 4.64 -18.79
CA PRO A 191 15.74 5.41 -19.86
C PRO A 191 15.21 6.84 -19.97
N ASP A 192 13.93 7.05 -19.73
CA ASP A 192 13.32 8.37 -19.85
C ASP A 192 13.75 9.29 -18.71
N ILE A 193 13.68 8.84 -17.44
CA ILE A 193 14.14 9.67 -16.31
C ILE A 193 15.65 9.99 -16.41
N GLU A 194 16.47 9.02 -16.81
CA GLU A 194 17.91 9.23 -16.99
C GLU A 194 18.20 10.24 -18.11
N ASN A 195 17.48 10.18 -19.24
CA ASN A 195 17.61 11.14 -20.32
C ASN A 195 17.21 12.56 -19.89
N ARG A 196 16.05 12.70 -19.17
CA ARG A 196 15.62 14.03 -18.67
C ARG A 196 16.62 14.64 -17.68
N ILE A 197 17.25 13.80 -16.87
CA ILE A 197 18.32 14.25 -15.95
C ILE A 197 19.59 14.64 -16.74
N LYS A 198 20.02 13.80 -17.69
CA LYS A 198 21.23 14.04 -18.49
C LYS A 198 21.17 15.33 -19.33
N GLU A 199 20.02 15.63 -19.90
CA GLU A 199 19.81 16.86 -20.69
C GLU A 199 19.53 18.10 -19.82
N GLY A 200 19.39 17.93 -18.49
CA GLY A 200 19.14 19.03 -17.56
C GLY A 200 17.68 19.47 -17.43
N SER A 201 16.74 18.78 -18.09
CA SER A 201 15.29 19.07 -17.97
C SER A 201 14.74 18.77 -16.59
N ILE A 202 15.30 17.77 -15.90
CA ILE A 202 15.06 17.48 -14.49
C ILE A 202 16.39 17.60 -13.76
N ARG A 203 16.46 18.51 -12.79
CA ARG A 203 17.63 18.64 -11.92
C ARG A 203 17.67 17.45 -10.97
N ALA A 204 18.80 16.76 -10.84
CA ALA A 204 18.99 15.68 -9.87
C ALA A 204 20.09 15.99 -8.88
N LEU A 205 19.81 15.80 -7.59
CA LEU A 205 20.78 15.87 -6.49
C LEU A 205 20.92 14.49 -5.87
N TYR A 206 22.00 13.80 -6.22
CA TYR A 206 22.35 12.49 -5.67
C TYR A 206 23.22 12.63 -4.42
N SER A 207 23.34 11.56 -3.64
CA SER A 207 24.04 11.55 -2.34
C SER A 207 23.63 12.74 -1.48
N SER A 208 22.34 13.12 -1.55
CA SER A 208 21.82 14.36 -1.00
C SER A 208 20.57 14.10 -0.17
N ALA A 209 20.42 14.84 0.95
CA ALA A 209 19.29 14.69 1.85
C ALA A 209 18.69 16.05 2.22
N VAL A 210 17.36 16.14 2.17
CA VAL A 210 16.66 17.33 2.71
C VAL A 210 16.79 17.32 4.22
N LYS A 211 17.17 18.46 4.78
CA LYS A 211 17.35 18.66 6.23
C LYS A 211 16.28 19.54 6.86
N GLU A 212 15.69 20.41 6.07
CA GLU A 212 14.66 21.34 6.53
C GLU A 212 13.80 21.77 5.35
N ILE A 213 12.51 21.94 5.61
CA ILE A 213 11.53 22.47 4.67
C ILE A 213 10.92 23.72 5.28
N ALA A 214 11.03 24.86 4.59
CA ALA A 214 10.41 26.12 4.95
C ALA A 214 9.29 26.48 3.94
N PRO A 215 8.44 27.47 4.21
CA PRO A 215 7.32 27.82 3.32
C PRO A 215 7.72 28.10 1.86
N GLN A 216 8.89 28.70 1.62
CA GLN A 216 9.31 29.12 0.27
C GLN A 216 10.61 28.46 -0.19
N TRP A 217 11.25 27.64 0.62
CA TRP A 217 12.51 26.98 0.28
C TRP A 217 12.68 25.64 0.99
N ILE A 218 13.66 24.87 0.54
CA ILE A 218 14.16 23.66 1.21
C ILE A 218 15.67 23.75 1.39
N CYS A 219 16.19 23.22 2.50
CA CYS A 219 17.62 23.07 2.73
C CYS A 219 18.03 21.61 2.40
N VAL A 220 18.97 21.46 1.49
CA VAL A 220 19.49 20.17 1.06
C VAL A 220 20.96 20.06 1.40
N GLU A 221 21.33 19.01 2.13
CA GLU A 221 22.73 18.63 2.35
C GLU A 221 23.21 17.82 1.17
N THR A 222 24.25 18.29 0.50
CA THR A 222 24.87 17.65 -0.67
C THR A 222 26.31 17.30 -0.34
N PRO A 223 27.03 16.48 -1.17
CA PRO A 223 28.45 16.22 -0.99
C PRO A 223 29.32 17.49 -0.97
N ASN A 224 28.85 18.57 -1.60
CA ASN A 224 29.55 19.85 -1.70
C ASN A 224 29.11 20.88 -0.63
N GLY A 225 28.33 20.45 0.36
CA GLY A 225 27.81 21.32 1.42
C GLY A 225 26.30 21.53 1.35
N LYS A 226 25.80 22.41 2.22
CA LYS A 226 24.37 22.72 2.28
C LYS A 226 24.00 23.73 1.19
N VAL A 227 22.90 23.47 0.51
CA VAL A 227 22.31 24.38 -0.48
C VAL A 227 20.86 24.67 -0.11
N GLN A 228 20.46 25.92 -0.29
CA GLN A 228 19.07 26.34 -0.17
C GLN A 228 18.46 26.47 -1.58
N LEU A 229 17.31 25.86 -1.77
CA LEU A 229 16.59 25.86 -3.05
C LEU A 229 15.22 26.49 -2.83
N GLU A 230 14.84 27.44 -3.67
CA GLU A 230 13.47 27.89 -3.76
C GLU A 230 12.54 26.74 -4.11
N ASN A 231 11.39 26.68 -3.46
CA ASN A 231 10.51 25.52 -3.59
C ASN A 231 9.07 25.87 -3.21
N ASP A 232 8.15 25.51 -4.07
CA ASP A 232 6.71 25.69 -3.85
C ASP A 232 6.07 24.44 -3.22
N PHE A 233 6.44 23.23 -3.70
CA PHE A 233 5.85 21.97 -3.27
C PHE A 233 6.90 20.87 -3.10
N VAL A 234 6.61 19.93 -2.21
CA VAL A 234 7.48 18.77 -1.93
C VAL A 234 6.68 17.48 -1.99
N PHE A 235 7.11 16.54 -2.82
CA PHE A 235 6.65 15.16 -2.79
C PHE A 235 7.70 14.28 -2.11
N ALA A 236 7.45 13.90 -0.87
CA ALA A 236 8.33 13.02 -0.10
C ALA A 236 7.98 11.55 -0.36
N LEU A 237 8.44 11.01 -1.51
CA LEU A 237 8.14 9.65 -1.98
C LEU A 237 9.18 8.66 -1.46
N THR A 238 9.31 8.62 -0.14
CA THR A 238 10.31 7.86 0.63
C THR A 238 9.91 6.40 0.88
N GLY A 239 8.79 5.99 0.31
CA GLY A 239 8.21 4.66 0.48
C GLY A 239 7.23 4.60 1.66
N TYR A 240 6.69 3.40 1.89
CA TYR A 240 5.65 3.13 2.88
C TYR A 240 5.94 1.82 3.61
N HIS A 241 5.27 1.60 4.73
CA HIS A 241 5.38 0.36 5.49
C HIS A 241 4.02 -0.08 6.05
N PRO A 242 3.84 -1.39 6.37
CA PRO A 242 2.68 -1.87 7.10
C PRO A 242 2.52 -1.19 8.46
N ASP A 243 1.28 -1.17 8.97
CA ASP A 243 1.01 -0.73 10.33
C ASP A 243 1.49 -1.80 11.34
N PHE A 244 2.78 -1.73 11.67
CA PHE A 244 3.39 -2.66 12.62
C PHE A 244 2.79 -2.51 14.01
N THR A 245 2.46 -1.28 14.43
CA THR A 245 1.84 -1.01 15.73
C THR A 245 0.50 -1.73 15.86
N PHE A 246 -0.32 -1.69 14.81
CA PHE A 246 -1.57 -2.44 14.79
C PHE A 246 -1.33 -3.96 14.83
N LEU A 247 -0.39 -4.48 14.04
CA LEU A 247 -0.06 -5.92 14.05
C LEU A 247 0.40 -6.38 15.44
N GLU A 248 1.29 -5.61 16.07
CA GLU A 248 1.78 -5.88 17.43
C GLU A 248 0.67 -5.79 18.48
N SER A 249 -0.29 -4.85 18.32
CA SER A 249 -1.45 -4.74 19.22
C SER A 249 -2.39 -5.95 19.18
N VAL A 250 -2.38 -6.68 18.06
CA VAL A 250 -3.08 -7.96 17.90
C VAL A 250 -2.27 -9.14 18.48
N GLY A 251 -1.03 -8.91 18.90
CA GLY A 251 -0.09 -9.92 19.42
C GLY A 251 0.78 -10.57 18.36
N VAL A 252 0.78 -10.08 17.11
CA VAL A 252 1.63 -10.58 16.05
C VAL A 252 3.09 -10.15 16.32
N GLN A 253 3.99 -11.10 16.39
CA GLN A 253 5.41 -10.82 16.56
C GLN A 253 6.04 -10.37 15.25
N ILE A 254 6.82 -9.29 15.34
CA ILE A 254 7.54 -8.72 14.19
C ILE A 254 9.03 -8.99 14.37
N ASP A 255 9.66 -9.59 13.38
CA ASP A 255 11.10 -9.79 13.36
C ASP A 255 11.83 -8.44 13.32
N PRO A 256 12.68 -8.11 14.30
CA PRO A 256 13.29 -6.79 14.40
C PRO A 256 14.31 -6.50 13.28
N LYS A 257 14.86 -7.53 12.61
CA LYS A 257 15.85 -7.37 11.54
C LYS A 257 15.20 -7.18 10.18
N THR A 258 14.17 -7.98 9.90
CA THR A 258 13.50 -7.99 8.58
C THR A 258 12.18 -7.21 8.58
N SER A 259 11.66 -6.87 9.77
CA SER A 259 10.33 -6.32 9.98
C SER A 259 9.19 -7.20 9.42
N ARG A 260 9.45 -8.49 9.22
CA ARG A 260 8.43 -9.44 8.78
C ARG A 260 7.62 -9.94 9.96
N PRO A 261 6.29 -10.02 9.83
CA PRO A 261 5.46 -10.65 10.85
C PRO A 261 5.71 -12.16 10.86
N GLN A 262 5.76 -12.74 12.05
CA GLN A 262 5.88 -14.17 12.22
C GLN A 262 4.63 -14.86 11.65
N SER A 263 4.85 -15.82 10.76
CA SER A 263 3.77 -16.60 10.16
C SER A 263 4.25 -17.97 9.71
N ASN A 264 3.34 -18.92 9.68
CA ASN A 264 3.58 -20.23 9.09
C ASN A 264 3.52 -20.12 7.55
N PRO A 265 4.57 -20.47 6.81
CA PRO A 265 4.60 -20.28 5.35
C PRO A 265 3.58 -21.18 4.59
N LYS A 266 3.09 -22.26 5.24
CA LYS A 266 2.12 -23.17 4.62
C LYS A 266 0.67 -22.76 4.86
N THR A 267 0.36 -22.12 5.98
CA THR A 267 -1.01 -21.75 6.36
C THR A 267 -1.25 -20.25 6.40
N LEU A 268 -0.17 -19.46 6.45
CA LEU A 268 -0.17 -18.02 6.69
C LEU A 268 -0.80 -17.61 8.04
N GLU A 269 -0.95 -18.56 8.97
CA GLU A 269 -1.31 -18.27 10.35
C GLU A 269 -0.13 -17.59 11.06
N SER A 270 -0.42 -16.56 11.82
CA SER A 270 0.59 -15.86 12.64
C SER A 270 0.99 -16.70 13.87
N ASN A 271 1.85 -16.15 14.73
CA ASN A 271 2.10 -16.70 16.06
C ASN A 271 0.88 -16.66 16.96
N VAL A 272 -0.16 -15.89 16.63
CA VAL A 272 -1.44 -15.85 17.36
C VAL A 272 -2.38 -16.86 16.72
N PRO A 273 -2.78 -17.95 17.43
CA PRO A 273 -3.68 -18.96 16.87
C PRO A 273 -4.98 -18.34 16.37
N GLY A 274 -5.44 -18.73 15.19
CA GLY A 274 -6.67 -18.22 14.58
C GLY A 274 -6.54 -16.86 13.89
N VAL A 275 -5.39 -16.18 13.97
CA VAL A 275 -5.08 -14.95 13.27
C VAL A 275 -4.17 -15.23 12.07
N TYR A 276 -4.64 -14.94 10.88
CA TYR A 276 -3.94 -15.16 9.61
C TYR A 276 -3.50 -13.84 8.98
N LEU A 277 -2.44 -13.90 8.19
CA LEU A 277 -1.87 -12.73 7.51
C LEU A 277 -1.97 -12.91 5.99
N ALA A 278 -2.42 -11.89 5.26
CA ALA A 278 -2.55 -11.95 3.81
C ALA A 278 -2.02 -10.70 3.11
N GLY A 279 -1.47 -10.90 1.92
CA GLY A 279 -0.97 -9.82 1.08
C GLY A 279 0.40 -9.32 1.51
N VAL A 280 0.69 -8.08 1.14
CA VAL A 280 2.02 -7.48 1.24
C VAL A 280 2.54 -7.31 2.68
N ILE A 281 1.68 -7.32 3.70
CA ILE A 281 2.11 -7.25 5.10
C ILE A 281 3.09 -8.36 5.48
N LEU A 282 3.00 -9.53 4.83
CA LEU A 282 3.90 -10.68 5.05
C LEU A 282 5.36 -10.39 4.70
N SER A 283 5.62 -9.43 3.81
CA SER A 283 6.98 -9.05 3.42
C SER A 283 7.60 -7.95 4.30
N GLY A 284 6.88 -7.48 5.31
CA GLY A 284 7.39 -6.44 6.21
C GLY A 284 7.72 -5.16 5.44
N ARG A 285 8.96 -4.67 5.60
CA ARG A 285 9.45 -3.48 4.88
C ARG A 285 9.83 -3.73 3.42
N HIS A 286 9.94 -5.01 3.01
CA HIS A 286 10.27 -5.37 1.62
C HIS A 286 9.03 -5.38 0.72
N THR A 287 8.37 -4.24 0.60
CA THR A 287 7.07 -4.09 -0.07
C THR A 287 7.09 -4.36 -1.58
N ASN A 288 8.26 -4.69 -2.14
CA ASN A 288 8.48 -5.08 -3.54
C ASN A 288 8.50 -6.60 -3.77
N GLU A 289 8.16 -7.42 -2.79
CA GLU A 289 8.15 -8.89 -2.91
C GLU A 289 6.75 -9.46 -3.14
N ILE A 290 5.74 -8.85 -2.51
CA ILE A 290 4.36 -9.32 -2.59
C ILE A 290 3.47 -8.25 -3.21
N PHE A 291 2.85 -8.60 -4.32
CA PHE A 291 1.91 -7.79 -5.08
C PHE A 291 0.56 -8.53 -5.19
N ILE A 292 -0.39 -7.98 -5.93
CA ILE A 292 -1.66 -8.67 -6.23
C ILE A 292 -1.39 -10.00 -6.95
N GLU A 293 -0.40 -10.01 -7.85
CA GLU A 293 -0.02 -11.15 -8.70
C GLU A 293 0.21 -12.46 -7.94
N ASN A 294 0.86 -12.37 -6.78
CA ASN A 294 1.18 -13.53 -5.93
C ASN A 294 0.33 -13.55 -4.65
N GLY A 295 0.01 -12.40 -4.08
CA GLY A 295 -0.81 -12.29 -2.87
C GLY A 295 -2.27 -12.74 -3.06
N ARG A 296 -2.79 -12.73 -4.30
CA ARG A 296 -4.15 -13.19 -4.62
C ARG A 296 -4.41 -14.65 -4.24
N PHE A 297 -3.37 -15.48 -4.17
CA PHE A 297 -3.49 -16.89 -3.81
C PHE A 297 -3.48 -17.15 -2.30
N HIS A 298 -3.17 -16.16 -1.47
CA HIS A 298 -3.17 -16.31 -0.01
C HIS A 298 -4.55 -16.71 0.53
N GLY A 299 -5.64 -16.26 -0.12
CA GLY A 299 -6.99 -16.65 0.26
C GLY A 299 -7.21 -18.15 0.20
N GLN A 300 -6.81 -18.82 -0.89
CA GLN A 300 -6.92 -20.27 -1.04
C GLN A 300 -6.12 -21.01 0.03
N GLN A 301 -4.89 -20.57 0.28
CA GLN A 301 -4.00 -21.16 1.28
C GLN A 301 -4.57 -21.05 2.70
N ILE A 302 -5.04 -19.87 3.09
CA ILE A 302 -5.63 -19.62 4.41
C ILE A 302 -6.93 -20.42 4.60
N ILE A 303 -7.84 -20.35 3.65
CA ILE A 303 -9.15 -20.98 3.78
C ILE A 303 -9.05 -22.51 3.77
N ALA A 304 -8.06 -23.09 3.10
CA ALA A 304 -7.79 -24.52 3.18
C ALA A 304 -7.44 -24.95 4.63
N ASP A 305 -6.66 -24.18 5.37
CA ASP A 305 -6.35 -24.46 6.79
C ASP A 305 -7.55 -24.18 7.71
N VAL A 306 -8.23 -23.05 7.52
CA VAL A 306 -9.42 -22.68 8.28
C VAL A 306 -10.47 -23.79 8.22
N LYS A 307 -10.76 -24.34 7.03
CA LYS A 307 -11.72 -25.45 6.85
C LYS A 307 -11.30 -26.68 7.66
N LYS A 308 -10.02 -27.07 7.60
CA LYS A 308 -9.52 -28.24 8.36
C LYS A 308 -9.69 -28.06 9.86
N ARG A 309 -9.48 -26.85 10.39
CA ARG A 309 -9.62 -26.58 11.82
C ARG A 309 -11.08 -26.53 12.25
N LEU A 310 -11.95 -25.88 11.48
CA LEU A 310 -13.38 -25.83 11.77
C LEU A 310 -14.04 -27.20 11.71
N ALA A 311 -13.56 -28.09 10.85
CA ALA A 311 -14.06 -29.48 10.79
C ALA A 311 -13.64 -30.34 12.01
N LYS A 312 -12.54 -29.96 12.69
CA LYS A 312 -12.07 -30.66 13.91
C LYS A 312 -12.75 -30.14 15.19
N ASP A 313 -13.39 -29.00 15.13
CA ASP A 313 -14.09 -28.36 16.26
C ASP A 313 -15.57 -28.08 15.88
N PRO A 314 -16.40 -29.12 15.81
CA PRO A 314 -17.80 -28.99 15.42
C PRO A 314 -18.70 -28.35 16.50
N GLY A 315 -18.16 -28.06 17.67
CA GLY A 315 -18.94 -27.68 18.87
C GLY A 315 -19.34 -26.20 18.99
N ALA A 316 -19.15 -25.34 17.97
CA ALA A 316 -19.48 -23.90 18.06
C ALA A 316 -20.44 -23.41 16.96
N GLY A 317 -21.38 -24.24 16.55
CA GLY A 317 -22.26 -23.98 15.41
C GLY A 317 -23.77 -24.01 15.72
N GLU A 318 -24.19 -23.69 16.93
CA GLU A 318 -25.60 -23.44 17.24
C GLU A 318 -25.69 -22.35 18.34
N CYS A 319 -25.90 -21.10 17.89
CA CYS A 319 -26.59 -20.03 18.60
C CYS A 319 -26.98 -18.95 17.59
#